data_dbd4fb4462653f709c27417501242c40
#
_entry.id   dbd4fb4462653f709c27417501242c40
#
_cell.length_a   1.000
_cell.length_b   1.000
_cell.length_c   1.000
_cell.angle_alpha   90.00
_cell.angle_beta   90.00
_cell.angle_gamma   90.00
#
_symmetry.space_group_name_H-M   'P 1'
#
loop_
_entity.id
_entity.type
_entity.pdbx_description
1 polymer ?
#
loop_
_entity_poly.entity_id
_entity_poly.type
_entity_poly.pdbx_seq_one_letter_code
_entity_poly.pdbx_strand_id
1 'polypeptide(L)'
;MQAETSVGTPSSKITLTIAGFVTFTFIGYFIIGLSLGVLPVFIHQQLGYSTMVAGVVISLQYLTTFLFRGFAGGIVDKKGPKPAVIMGMIGFALSGVFLCAAYWLKANVALSLGLLIITRLVTGFGEGLIGASPINWAIFAVGDQHTSKAISYNGIASYGALAIGAPVGIILSNNYGISSIGLVIMFAAIIGFCYAKYKEALMGNSKAPRESFLKVLKTVTPYGICLTLGGLGFGTISTFITLYYAYLNWTDAVLCLSVFSTLFILGRILFANAIDTYGGMKTAMACLALESAGLLVLWLANIPHIALVGAGITGLGFSLIFPALGVEAVKLVPGSNKGAALGGYGLFLDLSLGLTGPLVGGVASHFGMLYIFPFSMAMVFTGFLLAVLINRKRSIA
;
A
#
# COMPACT_ATOMS: atom_id res chain seq x y z
N MET A 1 -5.11 -13.75 51.31
CA MET A 1 -4.19 -12.99 50.45
C MET A 1 -3.59 -13.99 49.48
N GLN A 2 -4.33 -14.28 48.39
CA GLN A 2 -3.86 -15.18 47.32
C GLN A 2 -3.43 -14.30 46.16
N ALA A 3 -2.14 -14.33 45.84
CA ALA A 3 -1.58 -13.69 44.67
C ALA A 3 -2.04 -14.53 43.44
N GLU A 4 -2.98 -14.01 42.67
CA GLU A 4 -3.25 -14.52 41.32
C GLU A 4 -2.00 -14.26 40.44
N THR A 5 -1.22 -15.30 40.23
CA THR A 5 -0.18 -15.34 39.22
C THR A 5 -0.86 -15.29 37.86
N SER A 6 -0.92 -14.12 37.24
CA SER A 6 -1.32 -13.97 35.83
C SER A 6 -0.28 -14.73 34.99
N VAL A 7 -0.67 -15.94 34.57
CA VAL A 7 0.08 -16.71 33.59
C VAL A 7 0.04 -15.92 32.29
N GLY A 8 1.10 -15.18 32.00
CA GLY A 8 1.23 -14.39 30.77
C GLY A 8 1.05 -15.31 29.56
N THR A 9 0.13 -14.97 28.67
CA THR A 9 -0.10 -15.72 27.42
C THR A 9 1.22 -15.85 26.67
N PRO A 10 1.65 -17.05 26.22
CA PRO A 10 2.92 -17.24 25.54
C PRO A 10 3.04 -16.30 24.35
N SER A 11 4.20 -15.64 24.15
CA SER A 11 4.44 -14.68 23.06
C SER A 11 4.13 -15.26 21.66
N SER A 12 4.30 -16.59 21.49
CA SER A 12 3.93 -17.31 20.27
C SER A 12 2.41 -17.31 20.00
N LYS A 13 1.59 -17.47 21.02
CA LYS A 13 0.12 -17.47 20.90
C LYS A 13 -0.39 -16.09 20.49
N ILE A 14 0.16 -15.02 21.06
CA ILE A 14 -0.15 -13.64 20.69
C ILE A 14 0.21 -13.39 19.22
N THR A 15 1.39 -13.83 18.79
CA THR A 15 1.84 -13.70 17.40
C THR A 15 0.90 -14.41 16.43
N LEU A 16 0.50 -15.65 16.71
CA LEU A 16 -0.43 -16.40 15.87
C LEU A 16 -1.81 -15.76 15.81
N THR A 17 -2.29 -15.21 16.93
CA THR A 17 -3.55 -14.48 16.97
C THR A 17 -3.51 -13.24 16.07
N ILE A 18 -2.46 -12.42 16.18
CA ILE A 18 -2.25 -11.25 15.31
C ILE A 18 -2.17 -11.69 13.85
N ALA A 19 -1.34 -12.69 13.52
CA ALA A 19 -1.19 -13.23 12.17
C ALA A 19 -2.53 -13.65 11.57
N GLY A 20 -3.39 -14.32 12.35
CA GLY A 20 -4.72 -14.74 11.92
C GLY A 20 -5.64 -13.57 11.54
N PHE A 21 -5.50 -12.39 12.12
CA PHE A 21 -6.29 -11.21 11.75
C PHE A 21 -5.67 -10.42 10.61
N VAL A 22 -4.33 -10.23 10.61
CA VAL A 22 -3.66 -9.50 9.52
C VAL A 22 -3.63 -10.28 8.20
N THR A 23 -4.01 -11.56 8.21
CA THR A 23 -4.28 -12.34 6.97
C THR A 23 -5.33 -11.66 6.10
N PHE A 24 -6.34 -10.99 6.67
CA PHE A 24 -7.32 -10.23 5.88
C PHE A 24 -6.68 -9.03 5.18
N THR A 25 -5.76 -8.36 5.86
CA THR A 25 -4.95 -7.30 5.27
C THR A 25 -4.10 -7.85 4.11
N PHE A 26 -3.43 -8.99 4.34
CA PHE A 26 -2.64 -9.64 3.29
C PHE A 26 -3.50 -9.97 2.06
N ILE A 27 -4.65 -10.60 2.23
CA ILE A 27 -5.56 -10.95 1.12
C ILE A 27 -5.98 -9.68 0.36
N GLY A 28 -6.42 -8.62 1.05
CA GLY A 28 -6.87 -7.39 0.42
C GLY A 28 -5.76 -6.70 -0.40
N TYR A 29 -4.58 -6.55 0.18
CA TYR A 29 -3.45 -5.90 -0.51
C TYR A 29 -2.81 -6.80 -1.58
N PHE A 30 -2.89 -8.13 -1.47
CA PHE A 30 -2.53 -9.05 -2.54
C PHE A 30 -3.44 -8.87 -3.76
N ILE A 31 -4.76 -8.79 -3.54
CA ILE A 31 -5.76 -8.50 -4.58
C ILE A 31 -5.45 -7.18 -5.30
N ILE A 32 -5.12 -6.14 -4.56
CA ILE A 32 -4.72 -4.83 -5.12
C ILE A 32 -3.46 -4.98 -5.96
N GLY A 33 -2.45 -5.65 -5.42
CA GLY A 33 -1.17 -5.90 -6.08
C GLY A 33 -1.31 -6.59 -7.43
N LEU A 34 -2.15 -7.64 -7.52
CA LEU A 34 -2.39 -8.39 -8.76
C LEU A 34 -2.72 -7.49 -9.96
N SER A 35 -3.40 -6.39 -9.71
CA SER A 35 -3.90 -5.50 -10.78
C SER A 35 -2.93 -4.38 -11.15
N LEU A 36 -2.01 -4.00 -10.25
CA LEU A 36 -1.21 -2.77 -10.40
C LEU A 36 -0.35 -2.73 -11.65
N GLY A 37 0.40 -3.81 -11.92
CA GLY A 37 1.31 -3.86 -13.08
C GLY A 37 0.63 -4.21 -14.40
N VAL A 38 -0.60 -4.72 -14.38
CA VAL A 38 -1.30 -5.26 -15.55
C VAL A 38 -2.27 -4.28 -16.16
N LEU A 39 -3.06 -3.58 -15.34
CA LEU A 39 -4.11 -2.69 -15.84
C LEU A 39 -3.61 -1.53 -16.67
N PRO A 40 -2.48 -0.85 -16.36
CA PRO A 40 -1.97 0.21 -17.22
C PRO A 40 -1.68 -0.29 -18.63
N VAL A 41 -1.09 -1.48 -18.74
CA VAL A 41 -0.77 -2.13 -20.03
C VAL A 41 -2.06 -2.45 -20.79
N PHE A 42 -3.05 -3.02 -20.11
CA PHE A 42 -4.33 -3.35 -20.72
C PHE A 42 -5.05 -2.11 -21.28
N ILE A 43 -5.13 -1.06 -20.48
CA ILE A 43 -5.81 0.19 -20.85
C ILE A 43 -5.07 0.88 -22.00
N HIS A 44 -3.74 0.92 -21.95
CA HIS A 44 -2.94 1.64 -22.95
C HIS A 44 -2.77 0.81 -24.24
N GLN A 45 -2.31 -0.43 -24.14
CA GLN A 45 -1.93 -1.22 -25.33
C GLN A 45 -3.09 -1.99 -25.95
N GLN A 46 -4.05 -2.49 -25.16
CA GLN A 46 -5.17 -3.28 -25.69
C GLN A 46 -6.42 -2.46 -25.96
N LEU A 47 -6.72 -1.45 -25.12
CA LEU A 47 -7.87 -0.56 -25.33
C LEU A 47 -7.51 0.73 -26.08
N GLY A 48 -6.22 1.05 -26.30
CA GLY A 48 -5.76 2.18 -27.10
C GLY A 48 -5.86 3.56 -26.41
N TYR A 49 -6.11 3.62 -25.09
CA TYR A 49 -6.14 4.88 -24.35
C TYR A 49 -4.74 5.41 -24.00
N SER A 50 -4.65 6.71 -23.71
CA SER A 50 -3.38 7.30 -23.28
C SER A 50 -2.90 6.76 -21.91
N THR A 51 -1.59 6.87 -21.66
CA THR A 51 -0.99 6.52 -20.36
C THR A 51 -1.58 7.35 -19.21
N MET A 52 -1.99 8.60 -19.50
CA MET A 52 -2.69 9.46 -18.54
C MET A 52 -4.05 8.86 -18.14
N VAL A 53 -4.85 8.39 -19.11
CA VAL A 53 -6.15 7.73 -18.83
C VAL A 53 -5.93 6.48 -18.00
N ALA A 54 -4.94 5.66 -18.35
CA ALA A 54 -4.60 4.47 -17.58
C ALA A 54 -4.25 4.82 -16.12
N GLY A 55 -3.42 5.84 -15.91
CA GLY A 55 -3.06 6.33 -14.58
C GLY A 55 -4.26 6.86 -13.80
N VAL A 56 -5.13 7.65 -14.42
CA VAL A 56 -6.36 8.19 -13.79
C VAL A 56 -7.28 7.06 -13.35
N VAL A 57 -7.54 6.07 -14.21
CA VAL A 57 -8.40 4.92 -13.87
C VAL A 57 -7.87 4.18 -12.64
N ILE A 58 -6.55 3.96 -12.55
CA ILE A 58 -5.95 3.32 -11.39
C ILE A 58 -6.09 4.19 -10.14
N SER A 59 -5.92 5.48 -10.27
CA SER A 59 -6.00 6.46 -9.17
C SER A 59 -7.40 6.58 -8.57
N LEU A 60 -8.46 6.28 -9.31
CA LEU A 60 -9.84 6.28 -8.80
C LEU A 60 -10.03 5.32 -7.61
N GLN A 61 -9.28 4.23 -7.56
CA GLN A 61 -9.28 3.33 -6.41
C GLN A 61 -8.91 4.07 -5.14
N TYR A 62 -7.80 4.80 -5.14
CA TYR A 62 -7.27 5.46 -3.95
C TYR A 62 -8.15 6.62 -3.50
N LEU A 63 -8.78 7.32 -4.44
CA LEU A 63 -9.81 8.32 -4.12
C LEU A 63 -10.98 7.67 -3.36
N THR A 64 -11.46 6.54 -3.84
CA THR A 64 -12.55 5.79 -3.19
C THR A 64 -12.10 5.26 -1.84
N THR A 65 -10.89 4.72 -1.73
CA THR A 65 -10.29 4.27 -0.46
C THR A 65 -10.30 5.39 0.57
N PHE A 66 -9.86 6.58 0.20
CA PHE A 66 -9.85 7.76 1.06
C PHE A 66 -11.26 8.10 1.57
N LEU A 67 -12.25 8.15 0.68
CA LEU A 67 -13.63 8.49 1.04
C LEU A 67 -14.26 7.45 1.99
N PHE A 68 -13.98 6.17 1.77
CA PHE A 68 -14.57 5.09 2.57
C PHE A 68 -13.83 4.75 3.86
N ARG A 69 -12.63 5.28 4.11
CA ARG A 69 -11.92 5.06 5.40
C ARG A 69 -12.69 5.62 6.60
N GLY A 70 -13.31 6.79 6.46
CA GLY A 70 -14.16 7.36 7.53
C GLY A 70 -15.40 6.50 7.80
N PHE A 71 -16.04 6.00 6.75
CA PHE A 71 -17.18 5.08 6.86
C PHE A 71 -16.79 3.76 7.54
N ALA A 72 -15.63 3.17 7.18
CA ALA A 72 -15.09 1.99 7.83
C ALA A 72 -14.86 2.19 9.32
N GLY A 73 -14.25 3.33 9.71
CA GLY A 73 -14.06 3.70 11.12
C GLY A 73 -15.39 3.74 11.88
N GLY A 74 -16.43 4.35 11.30
CA GLY A 74 -17.77 4.39 11.89
C GLY A 74 -18.42 3.00 12.08
N ILE A 75 -18.17 2.05 11.17
CA ILE A 75 -18.63 0.66 11.33
C ILE A 75 -17.87 -0.01 12.47
N VAL A 76 -16.54 0.11 12.50
CA VAL A 76 -15.68 -0.50 13.52
C VAL A 76 -16.06 0.00 14.92
N ASP A 77 -16.32 1.30 15.07
CA ASP A 77 -16.69 1.90 16.36
C ASP A 77 -18.08 1.43 16.85
N LYS A 78 -19.04 1.24 15.95
CA LYS A 78 -20.43 0.90 16.31
C LYS A 78 -20.72 -0.62 16.34
N LYS A 79 -20.11 -1.37 15.45
CA LYS A 79 -20.43 -2.79 15.21
C LYS A 79 -19.21 -3.73 15.32
N GLY A 80 -18.03 -3.15 15.61
CA GLY A 80 -16.78 -3.89 15.59
C GLY A 80 -16.20 -4.07 14.17
N PRO A 81 -14.99 -4.63 14.06
CA PRO A 81 -14.26 -4.73 12.79
C PRO A 81 -14.79 -5.83 11.85
N LYS A 82 -15.42 -6.89 12.39
CA LYS A 82 -15.90 -8.05 11.61
C LYS A 82 -16.82 -7.66 10.44
N PRO A 83 -17.88 -6.84 10.61
CA PRO A 83 -18.75 -6.44 9.50
C PRO A 83 -18.01 -5.68 8.41
N ALA A 84 -17.07 -4.79 8.78
CA ALA A 84 -16.27 -4.06 7.81
C ALA A 84 -15.39 -5.00 6.97
N VAL A 85 -14.73 -5.98 7.60
CA VAL A 85 -13.93 -6.99 6.89
C VAL A 85 -14.80 -7.80 5.92
N ILE A 86 -15.97 -8.26 6.35
CA ILE A 86 -16.91 -9.03 5.51
C ILE A 86 -17.34 -8.19 4.28
N MET A 87 -17.74 -6.93 4.50
CA MET A 87 -18.15 -6.04 3.40
C MET A 87 -16.99 -5.76 2.44
N GLY A 88 -15.76 -5.57 2.97
CA GLY A 88 -14.57 -5.38 2.15
C GLY A 88 -14.26 -6.59 1.27
N MET A 89 -14.38 -7.81 1.80
CA MET A 89 -14.17 -9.04 1.02
C MET A 89 -15.25 -9.22 -0.06
N ILE A 90 -16.51 -8.86 0.20
CA ILE A 90 -17.55 -8.83 -0.83
C ILE A 90 -17.21 -7.83 -1.93
N GLY A 91 -16.76 -6.62 -1.56
CA GLY A 91 -16.29 -5.62 -2.52
C GLY A 91 -15.19 -6.15 -3.42
N PHE A 92 -14.16 -6.78 -2.86
CA PHE A 92 -13.10 -7.40 -3.64
C PHE A 92 -13.61 -8.53 -4.56
N ALA A 93 -14.50 -9.39 -4.10
CA ALA A 93 -15.09 -10.43 -4.97
C ALA A 93 -15.83 -9.83 -6.16
N LEU A 94 -16.64 -8.78 -5.93
CA LEU A 94 -17.32 -8.04 -7.01
C LEU A 94 -16.34 -7.37 -7.97
N SER A 95 -15.23 -6.82 -7.47
CA SER A 95 -14.20 -6.22 -8.35
C SER A 95 -13.60 -7.26 -9.30
N GLY A 96 -13.42 -8.50 -8.84
CA GLY A 96 -12.98 -9.61 -9.68
C GLY A 96 -13.97 -9.94 -10.81
N VAL A 97 -15.28 -9.94 -10.50
CA VAL A 97 -16.36 -10.12 -11.50
C VAL A 97 -16.30 -9.03 -12.57
N PHE A 98 -16.23 -7.76 -12.15
CA PHE A 98 -16.17 -6.64 -13.10
C PHE A 98 -14.89 -6.65 -13.93
N LEU A 99 -13.76 -7.09 -13.37
CA LEU A 99 -12.52 -7.24 -14.11
C LEU A 99 -12.62 -8.32 -15.20
N CYS A 100 -13.21 -9.48 -14.89
CA CYS A 100 -13.50 -10.51 -15.90
C CYS A 100 -14.41 -9.98 -17.00
N ALA A 101 -15.50 -9.30 -16.63
CA ALA A 101 -16.44 -8.72 -17.57
C ALA A 101 -15.77 -7.67 -18.48
N ALA A 102 -14.93 -6.80 -17.92
CA ALA A 102 -14.17 -5.80 -18.68
C ALA A 102 -13.30 -6.45 -19.74
N TYR A 103 -12.62 -7.55 -19.41
CA TYR A 103 -11.77 -8.27 -20.37
C TYR A 103 -12.58 -8.98 -21.46
N TRP A 104 -13.66 -9.65 -21.12
CA TRP A 104 -14.49 -10.36 -22.10
C TRP A 104 -15.21 -9.41 -23.05
N LEU A 105 -15.51 -8.20 -22.59
CA LEU A 105 -16.20 -7.17 -23.38
C LEU A 105 -15.22 -6.16 -24.03
N LYS A 106 -13.95 -6.48 -24.12
CA LYS A 106 -12.91 -5.57 -24.65
C LYS A 106 -13.11 -5.17 -26.13
N ALA A 107 -13.90 -5.91 -26.89
CA ALA A 107 -14.30 -5.52 -28.25
C ALA A 107 -15.09 -4.19 -28.26
N ASN A 108 -15.85 -3.89 -27.20
CA ASN A 108 -16.43 -2.58 -26.97
C ASN A 108 -15.54 -1.82 -25.97
N VAL A 109 -14.61 -1.03 -26.52
CA VAL A 109 -13.57 -0.32 -25.77
C VAL A 109 -14.15 0.60 -24.68
N ALA A 110 -15.22 1.32 -24.97
CA ALA A 110 -15.87 2.24 -24.02
C ALA A 110 -16.53 1.48 -22.86
N LEU A 111 -17.21 0.37 -23.15
CA LEU A 111 -17.84 -0.47 -22.13
C LEU A 111 -16.78 -1.13 -21.24
N SER A 112 -15.69 -1.64 -21.84
CA SER A 112 -14.57 -2.22 -21.11
C SER A 112 -13.95 -1.20 -20.16
N LEU A 113 -13.67 0.03 -20.61
CA LEU A 113 -13.14 1.09 -19.77
C LEU A 113 -14.12 1.45 -18.62
N GLY A 114 -15.42 1.54 -18.90
CA GLY A 114 -16.45 1.77 -17.88
C GLY A 114 -16.45 0.70 -16.79
N LEU A 115 -16.34 -0.58 -17.19
CA LEU A 115 -16.23 -1.69 -16.25
C LEU A 115 -14.92 -1.66 -15.44
N LEU A 116 -13.81 -1.24 -16.04
CA LEU A 116 -12.55 -1.03 -15.31
C LEU A 116 -12.66 0.10 -14.28
N ILE A 117 -13.32 1.19 -14.61
CA ILE A 117 -13.61 2.26 -13.65
C ILE A 117 -14.42 1.71 -12.47
N ILE A 118 -15.50 0.97 -12.73
CA ILE A 118 -16.29 0.31 -11.68
C ILE A 118 -15.42 -0.63 -10.86
N THR A 119 -14.58 -1.43 -11.50
CA THR A 119 -13.62 -2.32 -10.82
C THR A 119 -12.76 -1.53 -9.82
N ARG A 120 -12.20 -0.38 -10.24
CA ARG A 120 -11.35 0.45 -9.37
C ARG A 120 -12.12 1.08 -8.21
N LEU A 121 -13.32 1.60 -8.46
CA LEU A 121 -14.17 2.16 -7.41
C LEU A 121 -14.55 1.10 -6.37
N VAL A 122 -14.94 -0.10 -6.82
CA VAL A 122 -15.31 -1.21 -5.92
C VAL A 122 -14.08 -1.76 -5.18
N THR A 123 -12.90 -1.83 -5.84
CA THR A 123 -11.65 -2.19 -5.17
C THR A 123 -11.30 -1.19 -4.08
N GLY A 124 -11.42 0.12 -4.36
CA GLY A 124 -11.18 1.19 -3.39
C GLY A 124 -12.15 1.14 -2.19
N PHE A 125 -13.42 0.82 -2.42
CA PHE A 125 -14.37 0.55 -1.35
C PHE A 125 -13.89 -0.61 -0.46
N GLY A 126 -13.49 -1.73 -1.04
CA GLY A 126 -12.95 -2.87 -0.32
C GLY A 126 -11.70 -2.52 0.49
N GLU A 127 -10.76 -1.79 -0.12
CA GLU A 127 -9.52 -1.33 0.51
C GLU A 127 -9.80 -0.37 1.68
N GLY A 128 -10.71 0.58 1.52
CA GLY A 128 -11.10 1.50 2.57
C GLY A 128 -11.62 0.78 3.83
N LEU A 129 -12.34 -0.32 3.63
CA LEU A 129 -12.85 -1.16 4.72
C LEU A 129 -11.76 -2.05 5.34
N ILE A 130 -10.85 -2.62 4.52
CA ILE A 130 -9.81 -3.54 4.98
C ILE A 130 -8.58 -2.79 5.54
N GLY A 131 -8.33 -1.55 5.16
CA GLY A 131 -7.11 -0.84 5.54
C GLY A 131 -6.84 -0.72 7.05
N ALA A 132 -7.89 -0.61 7.86
CA ALA A 132 -7.76 -0.47 9.31
C ALA A 132 -8.55 -1.53 10.11
N SER A 133 -9.55 -2.19 9.53
CA SER A 133 -10.42 -3.08 10.30
C SER A 133 -9.72 -4.34 10.83
N PRO A 134 -8.87 -5.05 10.07
CA PRO A 134 -8.16 -6.23 10.58
C PRO A 134 -7.18 -5.92 11.70
N ILE A 135 -6.46 -4.79 11.62
CA ILE A 135 -5.53 -4.41 12.68
C ILE A 135 -6.28 -4.05 13.97
N ASN A 136 -7.41 -3.35 13.89
CA ASN A 136 -8.26 -3.09 15.04
C ASN A 136 -8.80 -4.41 15.64
N TRP A 137 -9.17 -5.35 14.78
CA TRP A 137 -9.61 -6.67 15.22
C TRP A 137 -8.51 -7.43 15.97
N ALA A 138 -7.28 -7.39 15.44
CA ALA A 138 -6.12 -7.96 16.11
C ALA A 138 -5.87 -7.31 17.48
N ILE A 139 -5.92 -5.97 17.56
CA ILE A 139 -5.71 -5.23 18.82
C ILE A 139 -6.80 -5.61 19.84
N PHE A 140 -8.07 -5.67 19.43
CA PHE A 140 -9.16 -6.08 20.34
C PHE A 140 -9.01 -7.51 20.85
N ALA A 141 -8.37 -8.39 20.05
CA ALA A 141 -8.14 -9.78 20.44
C ALA A 141 -6.95 -9.96 21.40
N VAL A 142 -5.88 -9.17 21.25
CA VAL A 142 -4.63 -9.36 22.03
C VAL A 142 -4.44 -8.33 23.15
N GLY A 143 -5.26 -7.28 23.15
CA GLY A 143 -5.18 -6.17 24.10
C GLY A 143 -4.21 -5.05 23.68
N ASP A 144 -4.43 -3.85 24.27
CA ASP A 144 -3.74 -2.60 23.91
C ASP A 144 -2.23 -2.65 24.11
N GLN A 145 -1.74 -3.47 25.05
CA GLN A 145 -0.31 -3.64 25.32
C GLN A 145 0.45 -4.23 24.12
N HIS A 146 -0.23 -4.89 23.16
CA HIS A 146 0.35 -5.49 21.98
C HIS A 146 0.10 -4.71 20.68
N THR A 147 -0.41 -3.48 20.79
CA THR A 147 -0.74 -2.61 19.64
C THR A 147 0.46 -2.40 18.70
N SER A 148 1.65 -2.11 19.24
CA SER A 148 2.86 -1.91 18.43
C SER A 148 3.19 -3.14 17.58
N LYS A 149 3.07 -4.34 18.18
CA LYS A 149 3.29 -5.61 17.49
C LYS A 149 2.24 -5.83 16.38
N ALA A 150 0.96 -5.57 16.66
CA ALA A 150 -0.11 -5.68 15.67
C ALA A 150 0.11 -4.74 14.48
N ILE A 151 0.51 -3.48 14.72
CA ILE A 151 0.84 -2.50 13.69
C ILE A 151 1.99 -2.98 12.80
N SER A 152 3.07 -3.52 13.39
CA SER A 152 4.23 -4.04 12.67
C SER A 152 3.83 -5.19 11.75
N TYR A 153 3.10 -6.19 12.26
CA TYR A 153 2.65 -7.33 11.45
C TYR A 153 1.67 -6.92 10.36
N ASN A 154 0.77 -5.96 10.64
CA ASN A 154 -0.13 -5.43 9.62
C ASN A 154 0.62 -4.73 8.49
N GLY A 155 1.66 -3.96 8.82
CA GLY A 155 2.53 -3.34 7.82
C GLY A 155 3.26 -4.35 6.95
N ILE A 156 3.81 -5.42 7.55
CA ILE A 156 4.45 -6.53 6.80
C ILE A 156 3.43 -7.19 5.88
N ALA A 157 2.22 -7.47 6.39
CA ALA A 157 1.15 -8.09 5.59
C ALA A 157 0.72 -7.22 4.41
N SER A 158 0.51 -5.90 4.62
CA SER A 158 0.09 -4.98 3.55
C SER A 158 1.11 -4.88 2.43
N TYR A 159 2.34 -4.48 2.79
CA TYR A 159 3.37 -4.21 1.78
C TYR A 159 3.97 -5.47 1.19
N GLY A 160 4.10 -6.54 1.99
CA GLY A 160 4.51 -7.84 1.50
C GLY A 160 3.52 -8.41 0.49
N ALA A 161 2.23 -8.22 0.74
CA ALA A 161 1.18 -8.66 -0.18
C ALA A 161 1.21 -7.88 -1.51
N LEU A 162 1.36 -6.54 -1.46
CA LEU A 162 1.53 -5.72 -2.67
C LEU A 162 2.75 -6.14 -3.48
N ALA A 163 3.88 -6.34 -2.78
CA ALA A 163 5.15 -6.70 -3.38
C ALA A 163 5.12 -8.07 -4.08
N ILE A 164 4.36 -9.03 -3.56
CA ILE A 164 4.17 -10.35 -4.17
C ILE A 164 3.09 -10.29 -5.24
N GLY A 165 2.00 -9.56 -4.99
CA GLY A 165 0.84 -9.52 -5.87
C GLY A 165 1.16 -8.98 -7.27
N ALA A 166 1.97 -7.92 -7.37
CA ALA A 166 2.28 -7.30 -8.66
C ALA A 166 3.01 -8.24 -9.63
N PRO A 167 4.11 -8.91 -9.26
CA PRO A 167 4.73 -9.92 -10.12
C PRO A 167 3.82 -11.09 -10.46
N VAL A 168 3.06 -11.59 -9.48
CA VAL A 168 2.11 -12.70 -9.69
C VAL A 168 1.03 -12.29 -10.69
N GLY A 169 0.51 -11.08 -10.60
CA GLY A 169 -0.48 -10.56 -11.54
C GLY A 169 0.03 -10.53 -12.98
N ILE A 170 1.27 -10.09 -13.19
CA ILE A 170 1.89 -10.07 -14.53
C ILE A 170 2.08 -11.49 -15.05
N ILE A 171 2.58 -12.41 -14.24
CA ILE A 171 2.76 -13.83 -14.64
C ILE A 171 1.42 -14.46 -15.03
N LEU A 172 0.37 -14.24 -14.23
CA LEU A 172 -0.97 -14.73 -14.54
C LEU A 172 -1.52 -14.12 -15.84
N SER A 173 -1.37 -12.81 -16.03
CA SER A 173 -1.83 -12.13 -17.24
C SER A 173 -1.15 -12.64 -18.50
N ASN A 174 0.17 -12.85 -18.43
CA ASN A 174 0.96 -13.29 -19.58
C ASN A 174 0.66 -14.74 -19.97
N ASN A 175 0.45 -15.62 -19.00
CA ASN A 175 0.24 -17.06 -19.28
C ASN A 175 -1.24 -17.43 -19.51
N TYR A 176 -2.18 -16.74 -18.85
CA TYR A 176 -3.59 -17.14 -18.80
C TYR A 176 -4.57 -16.00 -19.14
N GLY A 177 -4.04 -14.80 -19.46
CA GLY A 177 -4.84 -13.61 -19.74
C GLY A 177 -5.39 -12.92 -18.49
N ILE A 178 -5.93 -11.72 -18.67
CA ILE A 178 -6.39 -10.83 -17.57
C ILE A 178 -7.56 -11.40 -16.77
N SER A 179 -8.41 -12.21 -17.40
CA SER A 179 -9.52 -12.88 -16.71
C SER A 179 -9.04 -13.80 -15.58
N SER A 180 -7.84 -14.38 -15.69
CA SER A 180 -7.26 -15.19 -14.62
C SER A 180 -7.03 -14.38 -13.35
N ILE A 181 -6.65 -13.11 -13.46
CA ILE A 181 -6.51 -12.19 -12.34
C ILE A 181 -7.86 -11.99 -11.65
N GLY A 182 -8.93 -11.71 -12.43
CA GLY A 182 -10.27 -11.55 -11.88
C GLY A 182 -10.75 -12.79 -11.12
N LEU A 183 -10.48 -14.00 -11.66
CA LEU A 183 -10.80 -15.27 -10.99
C LEU A 183 -10.02 -15.45 -9.69
N VAL A 184 -8.72 -15.15 -9.68
CA VAL A 184 -7.88 -15.22 -8.46
C VAL A 184 -8.36 -14.21 -7.40
N ILE A 185 -8.73 -13.00 -7.82
CA ILE A 185 -9.34 -11.99 -6.94
C ILE A 185 -10.61 -12.54 -6.29
N MET A 186 -11.53 -13.07 -7.08
CA MET A 186 -12.78 -13.67 -6.57
C MET A 186 -12.49 -14.79 -5.58
N PHE A 187 -11.62 -15.72 -5.93
CA PHE A 187 -11.30 -16.86 -5.09
C PHE A 187 -10.65 -16.44 -3.77
N ALA A 188 -9.66 -15.55 -3.80
CA ALA A 188 -9.01 -15.03 -2.61
C ALA A 188 -10.00 -14.27 -1.70
N ALA A 189 -10.87 -13.45 -2.29
CA ALA A 189 -11.88 -12.71 -1.56
C ALA A 189 -12.93 -13.63 -0.93
N ILE A 190 -13.36 -14.69 -1.61
CA ILE A 190 -14.29 -15.70 -1.07
C ILE A 190 -13.65 -16.44 0.11
N ILE A 191 -12.38 -16.85 -0.01
CA ILE A 191 -11.65 -17.46 1.12
C ILE A 191 -11.61 -16.50 2.31
N GLY A 192 -11.26 -15.22 2.08
CA GLY A 192 -11.25 -14.19 3.12
C GLY A 192 -12.63 -14.00 3.75
N PHE A 193 -13.69 -13.97 2.96
CA PHE A 193 -15.07 -13.86 3.43
C PHE A 193 -15.47 -15.06 4.32
N CYS A 194 -15.22 -16.28 3.87
CA CYS A 194 -15.50 -17.50 4.64
C CYS A 194 -14.72 -17.49 5.95
N TYR A 195 -13.42 -17.17 5.88
CA TYR A 195 -12.59 -17.09 7.08
C TYR A 195 -13.07 -16.02 8.07
N ALA A 196 -13.52 -14.85 7.59
CA ALA A 196 -14.08 -13.81 8.45
C ALA A 196 -15.36 -14.25 9.16
N LYS A 197 -16.21 -15.05 8.51
CA LYS A 197 -17.43 -15.59 9.15
C LYS A 197 -17.13 -16.48 10.36
N TYR A 198 -16.07 -17.29 10.31
CA TYR A 198 -15.67 -18.17 11.41
C TYR A 198 -15.01 -17.45 12.59
N LYS A 199 -14.45 -16.23 12.38
CA LYS A 199 -13.85 -15.45 13.47
C LYS A 199 -14.92 -14.86 14.38
N GLU A 200 -14.63 -14.79 15.67
CA GLU A 200 -15.49 -14.15 16.66
C GLU A 200 -15.59 -12.65 16.43
N ALA A 201 -16.79 -12.09 16.64
CA ALA A 201 -16.99 -10.65 16.62
C ALA A 201 -16.45 -10.06 17.93
N LEU A 202 -15.54 -9.09 17.82
CA LEU A 202 -14.97 -8.39 18.96
C LEU A 202 -15.33 -6.92 18.87
N MET A 203 -15.49 -6.27 20.01
CA MET A 203 -15.72 -4.83 20.11
C MET A 203 -14.68 -4.19 21.03
N GLY A 204 -14.22 -3.00 20.67
CA GLY A 204 -13.28 -2.24 21.48
C GLY A 204 -13.95 -1.59 22.68
N ASN A 205 -13.27 -1.64 23.83
CA ASN A 205 -13.76 -1.08 25.11
C ASN A 205 -13.25 0.34 25.39
N SER A 206 -12.81 1.08 24.35
CA SER A 206 -12.15 2.37 24.54
C SER A 206 -13.13 3.48 24.93
N LYS A 207 -13.15 3.85 26.21
CA LYS A 207 -13.85 5.02 26.77
C LYS A 207 -12.96 6.29 26.83
N ALA A 208 -11.74 6.25 26.29
CA ALA A 208 -10.82 7.38 26.36
C ALA A 208 -11.29 8.54 25.45
N PRO A 209 -11.24 9.80 25.94
CA PRO A 209 -11.57 10.96 25.13
C PRO A 209 -10.61 11.03 23.92
N ARG A 210 -11.17 11.09 22.72
CA ARG A 210 -10.43 11.18 21.47
C ARG A 210 -10.39 12.62 20.99
N GLU A 211 -9.23 13.09 20.57
CA GLU A 211 -9.13 14.35 19.85
C GLU A 211 -9.80 14.25 18.46
N SER A 212 -10.22 15.40 17.92
CA SER A 212 -10.76 15.46 16.56
C SER A 212 -9.75 14.88 15.54
N PHE A 213 -10.21 13.99 14.67
CA PHE A 213 -9.40 13.37 13.61
C PHE A 213 -8.65 14.41 12.77
N LEU A 214 -9.29 15.55 12.46
CA LEU A 214 -8.66 16.64 11.69
C LEU A 214 -7.48 17.27 12.44
N LYS A 215 -7.55 17.39 13.76
CA LYS A 215 -6.43 17.90 14.58
C LYS A 215 -5.25 16.93 14.54
N VAL A 216 -5.53 15.65 14.72
CA VAL A 216 -4.53 14.57 14.62
C VAL A 216 -3.91 14.54 13.24
N LEU A 217 -4.73 14.60 12.18
CA LEU A 217 -4.27 14.62 10.79
C LEU A 217 -3.31 15.79 10.53
N LYS A 218 -3.67 17.01 10.99
CA LYS A 218 -2.80 18.18 10.85
C LYS A 218 -1.45 17.99 11.55
N THR A 219 -1.42 17.33 12.70
CA THR A 219 -0.20 17.04 13.44
C THR A 219 0.74 16.09 12.69
N VAL A 220 0.20 15.05 12.02
CA VAL A 220 1.01 14.06 11.28
C VAL A 220 1.34 14.51 9.86
N THR A 221 0.71 15.57 9.34
CA THR A 221 0.87 16.05 7.95
C THR A 221 2.32 16.22 7.49
N PRO A 222 3.25 16.84 8.26
CA PRO A 222 4.62 17.01 7.77
C PRO A 222 5.31 15.68 7.42
N TYR A 223 5.10 14.64 8.23
CA TYR A 223 5.62 13.29 7.98
C TYR A 223 4.86 12.59 6.86
N GLY A 224 3.56 12.84 6.80
CA GLY A 224 2.68 12.38 5.74
C GLY A 224 3.12 12.89 4.37
N ILE A 225 3.47 14.17 4.24
CA ILE A 225 3.98 14.75 2.97
C ILE A 225 5.30 14.08 2.56
N CYS A 226 6.23 13.84 3.50
CA CYS A 226 7.45 13.08 3.19
C CYS A 226 7.13 11.67 2.70
N LEU A 227 6.14 11.00 3.31
CA LEU A 227 5.67 9.68 2.85
C LEU A 227 5.03 9.75 1.47
N THR A 228 4.20 10.76 1.19
CA THR A 228 3.59 10.95 -0.14
C THR A 228 4.64 11.08 -1.21
N LEU A 229 5.67 11.90 -0.97
CA LEU A 229 6.75 12.12 -1.92
C LEU A 229 7.60 10.85 -2.14
N GLY A 230 7.93 10.11 -1.07
CA GLY A 230 8.60 8.81 -1.18
C GLY A 230 7.72 7.76 -1.88
N GLY A 231 6.45 7.68 -1.54
CA GLY A 231 5.53 6.73 -2.17
C GLY A 231 5.34 6.90 -3.68
N LEU A 232 5.61 8.10 -4.25
CA LEU A 232 5.59 8.32 -5.70
C LEU A 232 6.62 7.45 -6.43
N GLY A 233 7.79 7.21 -5.85
CA GLY A 233 8.80 6.29 -6.42
C GLY A 233 8.27 4.86 -6.51
N PHE A 234 7.71 4.35 -5.42
CA PHE A 234 7.04 3.04 -5.40
C PHE A 234 5.88 2.97 -6.39
N GLY A 235 5.00 3.97 -6.40
CA GLY A 235 3.86 4.04 -7.30
C GLY A 235 4.29 4.02 -8.78
N THR A 236 5.37 4.73 -9.12
CA THR A 236 5.90 4.76 -10.49
C THR A 236 6.38 3.39 -10.95
N ILE A 237 7.17 2.71 -10.13
CA ILE A 237 7.65 1.35 -10.47
C ILE A 237 6.47 0.39 -10.57
N SER A 238 5.62 0.34 -9.55
CA SER A 238 4.52 -0.65 -9.50
C SER A 238 3.49 -0.48 -10.60
N THR A 239 3.30 0.75 -11.13
CA THR A 239 2.27 1.06 -12.13
C THR A 239 2.84 1.14 -13.55
N PHE A 240 4.03 1.73 -13.73
CA PHE A 240 4.52 2.09 -15.06
C PHE A 240 5.72 1.28 -15.55
N ILE A 241 6.36 0.44 -14.72
CA ILE A 241 7.57 -0.30 -15.15
C ILE A 241 7.31 -1.20 -16.35
N THR A 242 6.15 -1.84 -16.43
CA THR A 242 5.76 -2.69 -17.56
C THR A 242 5.59 -1.89 -18.85
N LEU A 243 5.01 -0.70 -18.78
CA LEU A 243 4.90 0.23 -19.92
C LEU A 243 6.27 0.78 -20.33
N TYR A 244 7.14 1.08 -19.35
CA TYR A 244 8.50 1.54 -19.59
C TYR A 244 9.34 0.50 -20.32
N TYR A 245 9.28 -0.77 -19.88
CA TYR A 245 9.96 -1.88 -20.55
C TYR A 245 9.43 -2.10 -21.97
N ALA A 246 8.10 -2.04 -22.15
CA ALA A 246 7.49 -2.15 -23.47
C ALA A 246 7.92 -0.99 -24.40
N TYR A 247 8.02 0.24 -23.90
CA TYR A 247 8.49 1.39 -24.65
C TYR A 247 9.94 1.24 -25.13
N LEU A 248 10.80 0.64 -24.32
CA LEU A 248 12.21 0.38 -24.66
C LEU A 248 12.41 -0.93 -25.43
N ASN A 249 11.35 -1.66 -25.75
CA ASN A 249 11.39 -3.02 -26.34
C ASN A 249 12.23 -3.99 -25.48
N TRP A 250 12.19 -3.84 -24.16
CA TRP A 250 12.82 -4.74 -23.22
C TRP A 250 11.84 -5.85 -22.79
N THR A 251 12.39 -7.04 -22.56
CA THR A 251 11.64 -8.17 -22.01
C THR A 251 11.75 -8.23 -20.49
N ASP A 252 10.91 -9.06 -19.87
CA ASP A 252 11.04 -9.47 -18.48
C ASP A 252 10.87 -8.36 -17.43
N ALA A 253 9.96 -7.40 -17.67
CA ALA A 253 9.56 -6.38 -16.69
C ALA A 253 9.17 -7.00 -15.33
N VAL A 254 8.70 -8.27 -15.32
CA VAL A 254 8.39 -9.06 -14.11
C VAL A 254 9.61 -9.19 -13.20
N LEU A 255 10.80 -9.41 -13.77
CA LEU A 255 12.04 -9.52 -12.98
C LEU A 255 12.33 -8.21 -12.24
N CYS A 256 12.08 -7.06 -12.88
CA CYS A 256 12.26 -5.75 -12.27
C CYS A 256 11.37 -5.59 -11.02
N LEU A 257 10.08 -5.93 -11.13
CA LEU A 257 9.16 -5.91 -10.00
C LEU A 257 9.52 -6.93 -8.92
N SER A 258 9.97 -8.12 -9.33
CA SER A 258 10.37 -9.18 -8.41
C SER A 258 11.61 -8.77 -7.59
N VAL A 259 12.62 -8.17 -8.23
CA VAL A 259 13.83 -7.67 -7.57
C VAL A 259 13.49 -6.52 -6.63
N PHE A 260 12.68 -5.55 -7.07
CA PHE A 260 12.15 -4.49 -6.22
C PHE A 260 11.48 -5.07 -4.97
N SER A 261 10.53 -5.99 -5.17
CA SER A 261 9.74 -6.59 -4.10
C SER A 261 10.59 -7.41 -3.12
N THR A 262 11.52 -8.19 -3.65
CA THR A 262 12.43 -9.01 -2.84
C THR A 262 13.31 -8.13 -1.95
N LEU A 263 13.95 -7.08 -2.51
CA LEU A 263 14.81 -6.19 -1.75
C LEU A 263 14.03 -5.29 -0.80
N PHE A 264 12.78 -4.94 -1.14
CA PHE A 264 11.87 -4.27 -0.21
C PHE A 264 11.58 -5.14 1.03
N ILE A 265 11.27 -6.43 0.86
CA ILE A 265 11.02 -7.36 1.97
C ILE A 265 12.31 -7.61 2.76
N LEU A 266 13.42 -7.88 2.07
CA LEU A 266 14.72 -8.10 2.71
C LEU A 266 15.16 -6.88 3.52
N GLY A 267 14.98 -5.67 2.99
CA GLY A 267 15.27 -4.43 3.70
C GLY A 267 14.51 -4.31 5.04
N ARG A 268 13.24 -4.68 5.06
CA ARG A 268 12.44 -4.72 6.29
C ARG A 268 12.92 -5.73 7.31
N ILE A 269 13.38 -6.89 6.86
CA ILE A 269 13.85 -7.96 7.75
C ILE A 269 15.25 -7.64 8.27
N LEU A 270 16.18 -7.30 7.38
CA LEU A 270 17.58 -7.07 7.73
C LEU A 270 17.80 -5.80 8.56
N PHE A 271 17.03 -4.75 8.28
CA PHE A 271 17.16 -3.46 8.96
C PHE A 271 15.99 -3.17 9.91
N ALA A 272 15.30 -4.20 10.41
CA ALA A 272 14.17 -4.06 11.34
C ALA A 272 14.50 -3.18 12.57
N ASN A 273 15.71 -3.29 13.10
CA ASN A 273 16.17 -2.55 14.28
C ASN A 273 16.74 -1.15 13.97
N ALA A 274 16.85 -0.76 12.69
CA ALA A 274 17.47 0.52 12.32
C ALA A 274 16.70 1.73 12.90
N ILE A 275 15.38 1.63 13.00
CA ILE A 275 14.53 2.69 13.55
C ILE A 275 14.80 2.89 15.05
N ASP A 276 14.97 1.81 15.79
CA ASP A 276 15.25 1.85 17.23
C ASP A 276 16.69 2.31 17.51
N THR A 277 17.66 1.91 16.65
CA THR A 277 19.08 2.21 16.83
C THR A 277 19.43 3.63 16.42
N TYR A 278 18.95 4.10 15.23
CA TYR A 278 19.35 5.38 14.65
C TYR A 278 18.27 6.46 14.78
N GLY A 279 17.05 6.08 15.17
CA GLY A 279 15.86 6.94 15.20
C GLY A 279 15.13 6.98 13.86
N GLY A 280 13.81 7.18 13.93
CA GLY A 280 12.93 7.15 12.76
C GLY A 280 13.32 8.18 11.69
N MET A 281 13.67 9.41 12.11
CA MET A 281 13.95 10.49 11.14
C MET A 281 15.22 10.26 10.35
N LYS A 282 16.32 9.83 11.00
CA LYS A 282 17.59 9.52 10.31
C LYS A 282 17.42 8.33 9.37
N THR A 283 16.71 7.29 9.81
CA THR A 283 16.39 6.13 8.98
C THR A 283 15.58 6.54 7.75
N ALA A 284 14.55 7.38 7.92
CA ALA A 284 13.74 7.86 6.80
C ALA A 284 14.56 8.68 5.80
N MET A 285 15.45 9.58 6.27
CA MET A 285 16.34 10.35 5.40
C MET A 285 17.27 9.44 4.59
N ALA A 286 17.91 8.46 5.22
CA ALA A 286 18.77 7.50 4.53
C ALA A 286 18.00 6.70 3.47
N CYS A 287 16.79 6.29 3.81
CA CYS A 287 15.90 5.54 2.92
C CYS A 287 15.43 6.37 1.71
N LEU A 288 15.01 7.63 1.92
CA LEU A 288 14.62 8.53 0.82
C LEU A 288 15.80 8.86 -0.12
N ALA A 289 17.00 9.05 0.44
CA ALA A 289 18.20 9.24 -0.36
C ALA A 289 18.52 8.00 -1.21
N LEU A 290 18.45 6.81 -0.60
CA LEU A 290 18.69 5.55 -1.28
C LEU A 290 17.65 5.29 -2.39
N GLU A 291 16.37 5.56 -2.12
CA GLU A 291 15.29 5.45 -3.11
C GLU A 291 15.53 6.40 -4.29
N SER A 292 15.89 7.66 -4.01
CA SER A 292 16.24 8.64 -5.06
C SER A 292 17.40 8.14 -5.93
N ALA A 293 18.44 7.55 -5.31
CA ALA A 293 19.57 6.97 -6.04
C ALA A 293 19.13 5.79 -6.92
N GLY A 294 18.25 4.93 -6.42
CA GLY A 294 17.69 3.82 -7.20
C GLY A 294 16.90 4.29 -8.44
N LEU A 295 16.07 5.32 -8.28
CA LEU A 295 15.33 5.94 -9.39
C LEU A 295 16.27 6.63 -10.40
N LEU A 296 17.38 7.21 -9.95
CA LEU A 296 18.43 7.72 -10.83
C LEU A 296 19.07 6.60 -11.66
N VAL A 297 19.38 5.47 -11.04
CA VAL A 297 19.92 4.29 -11.75
C VAL A 297 18.93 3.77 -12.78
N LEU A 298 17.62 3.72 -12.45
CA LEU A 298 16.56 3.35 -13.40
C LEU A 298 16.49 4.30 -14.60
N TRP A 299 16.63 5.60 -14.37
CA TRP A 299 16.65 6.58 -15.46
C TRP A 299 17.86 6.44 -16.38
N LEU A 300 19.04 6.18 -15.80
CA LEU A 300 20.30 6.04 -16.55
C LEU A 300 20.48 4.63 -17.16
N ALA A 301 19.56 3.71 -16.88
CA ALA A 301 19.64 2.35 -17.38
C ALA A 301 19.46 2.31 -18.92
N ASN A 302 20.44 1.79 -19.61
CA ASN A 302 20.42 1.57 -21.04
C ASN A 302 20.24 0.09 -21.42
N ILE A 303 20.26 -0.80 -20.43
CA ILE A 303 20.00 -2.25 -20.54
C ILE A 303 19.14 -2.74 -19.37
N PRO A 304 18.34 -3.81 -19.55
CA PRO A 304 17.46 -4.33 -18.50
C PRO A 304 18.18 -4.66 -17.18
N HIS A 305 19.41 -5.19 -17.23
CA HIS A 305 20.17 -5.57 -16.04
C HIS A 305 20.48 -4.37 -15.11
N ILE A 306 20.79 -3.21 -15.68
CA ILE A 306 20.99 -1.99 -14.88
C ILE A 306 19.67 -1.52 -14.27
N ALA A 307 18.57 -1.66 -15.01
CA ALA A 307 17.23 -1.35 -14.46
C ALA A 307 16.86 -2.27 -13.28
N LEU A 308 17.24 -3.56 -13.31
CA LEU A 308 17.08 -4.46 -12.15
C LEU A 308 17.81 -3.94 -10.91
N VAL A 309 19.04 -3.47 -11.08
CA VAL A 309 19.83 -2.88 -9.98
C VAL A 309 19.12 -1.64 -9.42
N GLY A 310 18.68 -0.73 -10.31
CA GLY A 310 17.94 0.47 -9.91
C GLY A 310 16.65 0.14 -9.17
N ALA A 311 15.87 -0.82 -9.67
CA ALA A 311 14.67 -1.27 -9.01
C ALA A 311 14.93 -1.88 -7.63
N GLY A 312 15.99 -2.66 -7.50
CA GLY A 312 16.40 -3.25 -6.22
C GLY A 312 16.79 -2.20 -5.19
N ILE A 313 17.60 -1.21 -5.58
CA ILE A 313 18.00 -0.09 -4.72
C ILE A 313 16.76 0.72 -4.30
N THR A 314 15.84 0.99 -5.23
CA THR A 314 14.58 1.69 -4.93
C THR A 314 13.72 0.91 -3.94
N GLY A 315 13.59 -0.42 -4.12
CA GLY A 315 12.85 -1.28 -3.20
C GLY A 315 13.44 -1.29 -1.80
N LEU A 316 14.76 -1.42 -1.69
CA LEU A 316 15.48 -1.33 -0.43
C LEU A 316 15.28 0.05 0.24
N GLY A 317 15.40 1.14 -0.53
CA GLY A 317 15.17 2.50 -0.06
C GLY A 317 13.74 2.70 0.46
N PHE A 318 12.73 2.31 -0.29
CA PHE A 318 11.33 2.48 0.12
C PHE A 318 10.95 1.62 1.34
N SER A 319 11.66 0.53 1.62
CA SER A 319 11.28 -0.49 2.60
C SER A 319 10.96 0.04 3.99
N LEU A 320 11.72 0.99 4.53
CA LEU A 320 11.56 1.51 5.90
C LEU A 320 10.96 2.92 5.96
N ILE A 321 10.66 3.60 4.85
CA ILE A 321 10.11 4.96 4.86
C ILE A 321 8.81 5.02 5.66
N PHE A 322 7.86 4.12 5.37
CA PHE A 322 6.58 4.10 6.06
C PHE A 322 6.73 3.87 7.58
N PRO A 323 7.41 2.83 8.08
CA PRO A 323 7.53 2.63 9.52
C PRO A 323 8.38 3.71 10.19
N ALA A 324 9.43 4.20 9.56
CA ALA A 324 10.33 5.20 10.12
C ALA A 324 9.64 6.55 10.35
N LEU A 325 8.97 7.09 9.33
CA LEU A 325 8.18 8.32 9.46
C LEU A 325 6.93 8.11 10.33
N GLY A 326 6.31 6.92 10.29
CA GLY A 326 5.15 6.58 11.10
C GLY A 326 5.43 6.61 12.60
N VAL A 327 6.57 6.08 13.04
CA VAL A 327 7.01 6.17 14.44
C VAL A 327 7.17 7.62 14.87
N GLU A 328 7.75 8.48 14.04
CA GLU A 328 7.92 9.90 14.35
C GLU A 328 6.57 10.65 14.38
N ALA A 329 5.65 10.33 13.47
CA ALA A 329 4.31 10.91 13.44
C ALA A 329 3.51 10.55 14.70
N VAL A 330 3.58 9.29 15.14
CA VAL A 330 2.83 8.80 16.33
C VAL A 330 3.37 9.36 17.64
N LYS A 331 4.67 9.71 17.73
CA LYS A 331 5.26 10.36 18.92
C LYS A 331 4.65 11.72 19.21
N LEU A 332 4.04 12.38 18.23
CA LEU A 332 3.48 13.74 18.38
C LEU A 332 2.07 13.78 18.97
N VAL A 333 1.43 12.63 19.15
CA VAL A 333 0.05 12.55 19.61
C VAL A 333 -0.06 11.78 20.94
N PRO A 334 -1.06 12.15 21.80
CA PRO A 334 -1.34 11.39 23.02
C PRO A 334 -1.63 9.92 22.74
N GLY A 335 -1.38 9.06 23.73
CA GLY A 335 -1.53 7.61 23.62
C GLY A 335 -2.89 7.13 23.11
N SER A 336 -3.99 7.81 23.52
CA SER A 336 -5.38 7.54 23.11
C SER A 336 -5.63 7.78 21.61
N ASN A 337 -4.78 8.55 20.93
CA ASN A 337 -4.94 8.95 19.53
C ASN A 337 -3.94 8.28 18.57
N LYS A 338 -3.10 7.38 19.06
CA LYS A 338 -2.07 6.69 18.23
C LYS A 338 -2.69 5.94 17.03
N GLY A 339 -3.83 5.26 17.23
CA GLY A 339 -4.55 4.59 16.16
C GLY A 339 -5.07 5.56 15.09
N ALA A 340 -5.65 6.69 15.51
CA ALA A 340 -6.10 7.75 14.61
C ALA A 340 -4.93 8.40 13.86
N ALA A 341 -3.78 8.58 14.52
CA ALA A 341 -2.56 9.12 13.91
C ALA A 341 -2.01 8.19 12.83
N LEU A 342 -1.93 6.88 13.09
CA LEU A 342 -1.48 5.89 12.11
C LEU A 342 -2.46 5.77 10.94
N GLY A 343 -3.76 5.79 11.22
CA GLY A 343 -4.80 5.80 10.18
C GLY A 343 -4.70 7.05 9.30
N GLY A 344 -4.59 8.25 9.92
CA GLY A 344 -4.42 9.51 9.22
C GLY A 344 -3.09 9.58 8.43
N TYR A 345 -2.00 9.08 9.02
CA TYR A 345 -0.71 8.98 8.36
C TYR A 345 -0.76 8.04 7.15
N GLY A 346 -1.45 6.90 7.26
CA GLY A 346 -1.65 5.95 6.15
C GLY A 346 -2.37 6.55 4.95
N LEU A 347 -3.25 7.56 5.15
CA LEU A 347 -3.91 8.28 4.05
C LEU A 347 -2.91 8.96 3.09
N PHE A 348 -1.74 9.36 3.57
CA PHE A 348 -0.71 9.99 2.74
C PHE A 348 -0.06 9.02 1.78
N LEU A 349 -0.03 7.72 2.09
CA LEU A 349 0.38 6.71 1.12
C LEU A 349 -0.69 6.49 0.04
N ASP A 350 -1.97 6.41 0.44
CA ASP A 350 -3.05 6.31 -0.53
C ASP A 350 -3.08 7.54 -1.44
N LEU A 351 -2.85 8.73 -0.87
CA LEU A 351 -2.70 9.98 -1.64
C LEU A 351 -1.54 9.89 -2.64
N SER A 352 -0.39 9.34 -2.22
CA SER A 352 0.76 9.12 -3.09
C SER A 352 0.41 8.25 -4.29
N LEU A 353 -0.16 7.08 -4.03
CA LEU A 353 -0.56 6.14 -5.08
C LEU A 353 -1.68 6.71 -5.97
N GLY A 354 -2.61 7.47 -5.38
CA GLY A 354 -3.64 8.19 -6.11
C GLY A 354 -3.10 9.29 -7.03
N LEU A 355 -2.07 9.99 -6.61
CA LEU A 355 -1.42 11.04 -7.40
C LEU A 355 -0.45 10.48 -8.46
N THR A 356 0.13 9.31 -8.24
CA THR A 356 1.11 8.70 -9.16
C THR A 356 0.54 8.55 -10.56
N GLY A 357 -0.66 8.01 -10.70
CA GLY A 357 -1.28 7.79 -12.00
C GLY A 357 -1.40 9.06 -12.85
N PRO A 358 -2.12 10.11 -12.39
CA PRO A 358 -2.26 11.37 -13.14
C PRO A 358 -0.94 12.09 -13.36
N LEU A 359 -0.07 12.18 -12.34
CA LEU A 359 1.19 12.93 -12.45
C LEU A 359 2.18 12.22 -13.38
N VAL A 360 2.48 10.95 -13.10
CA VAL A 360 3.47 10.19 -13.88
C VAL A 360 2.93 9.85 -15.26
N GLY A 361 1.64 9.50 -15.37
CA GLY A 361 0.98 9.29 -16.65
C GLY A 361 0.90 10.56 -17.48
N GLY A 362 0.70 11.73 -16.84
CA GLY A 362 0.78 13.04 -17.47
C GLY A 362 2.20 13.35 -18.00
N VAL A 363 3.22 13.10 -17.19
CA VAL A 363 4.64 13.23 -17.63
C VAL A 363 4.92 12.30 -18.81
N ALA A 364 4.51 11.04 -18.74
CA ALA A 364 4.69 10.10 -19.85
C ALA A 364 4.00 10.54 -21.15
N SER A 365 2.80 11.13 -21.04
CA SER A 365 2.02 11.58 -22.20
C SER A 365 2.55 12.87 -22.83
N HIS A 366 3.07 13.84 -22.04
CA HIS A 366 3.47 15.15 -22.54
C HIS A 366 4.96 15.26 -22.82
N PHE A 367 5.80 14.64 -22.00
CA PHE A 367 7.25 14.71 -22.09
C PHE A 367 7.88 13.41 -22.59
N GLY A 368 7.16 12.31 -22.54
CA GLY A 368 7.62 10.99 -22.96
C GLY A 368 7.95 10.06 -21.80
N MET A 369 7.92 8.75 -22.11
CA MET A 369 8.08 7.67 -21.13
C MET A 369 9.41 7.69 -20.39
N LEU A 370 10.48 8.21 -21.02
CA LEU A 370 11.83 8.30 -20.42
C LEU A 370 11.90 9.26 -19.21
N TYR A 371 10.96 10.19 -19.11
CA TYR A 371 10.96 11.22 -18.06
C TYR A 371 10.21 10.81 -16.78
N ILE A 372 9.61 9.64 -16.72
CA ILE A 372 8.85 9.19 -15.52
C ILE A 372 9.77 8.99 -14.31
N PHE A 373 10.95 8.39 -14.50
CA PHE A 373 11.90 8.16 -13.40
C PHE A 373 12.61 9.41 -12.91
N PRO A 374 13.15 10.31 -13.77
CA PRO A 374 13.72 11.57 -13.28
C PRO A 374 12.68 12.48 -12.59
N PHE A 375 11.43 12.48 -13.03
CA PHE A 375 10.34 13.14 -12.32
C PHE A 375 10.13 12.56 -10.92
N SER A 376 9.98 11.25 -10.82
CA SER A 376 9.78 10.56 -9.54
C SER A 376 10.97 10.69 -8.61
N MET A 377 12.20 10.63 -9.15
CA MET A 377 13.43 10.92 -8.42
C MET A 377 13.41 12.33 -7.81
N ALA A 378 13.02 13.34 -8.59
CA ALA A 378 12.93 14.72 -8.09
C ALA A 378 11.90 14.84 -6.96
N MET A 379 10.76 14.14 -7.04
CA MET A 379 9.75 14.12 -5.98
C MET A 379 10.26 13.44 -4.70
N VAL A 380 10.87 12.27 -4.81
CA VAL A 380 11.45 11.54 -3.65
C VAL A 380 12.58 12.35 -3.03
N PHE A 381 13.44 12.95 -3.84
CA PHE A 381 14.53 13.83 -3.36
C PHE A 381 14.00 15.08 -2.65
N THR A 382 12.89 15.65 -3.12
CA THR A 382 12.19 16.73 -2.41
C THR A 382 11.69 16.24 -1.04
N GLY A 383 11.17 15.01 -0.96
CA GLY A 383 10.82 14.36 0.30
C GLY A 383 12.01 14.21 1.24
N PHE A 384 13.18 13.84 0.72
CA PHE A 384 14.44 13.81 1.48
C PHE A 384 14.80 15.17 2.04
N LEU A 385 14.80 16.23 1.22
CA LEU A 385 15.11 17.60 1.65
C LEU A 385 14.14 18.08 2.74
N LEU A 386 12.85 17.79 2.57
CA LEU A 386 11.83 18.12 3.57
C LEU A 386 12.10 17.38 4.90
N ALA A 387 12.45 16.10 4.84
CA ALA A 387 12.81 15.33 6.02
C ALA A 387 14.04 15.90 6.75
N VAL A 388 15.07 16.36 6.01
CA VAL A 388 16.25 17.04 6.56
C VAL A 388 15.85 18.35 7.25
N LEU A 389 14.97 19.14 6.65
CA LEU A 389 14.48 20.40 7.23
C LEU A 389 13.71 20.18 8.52
N ILE A 390 12.81 19.16 8.55
CA ILE A 390 12.06 18.79 9.77
C ILE A 390 13.03 18.35 10.87
N ASN A 391 14.01 17.52 10.54
CA ASN A 391 15.00 17.03 11.51
C ASN A 391 15.84 18.16 12.11
N ARG A 392 16.28 19.13 11.29
CA ARG A 392 17.05 20.30 11.77
C ARG A 392 16.23 21.17 12.71
N LYS A 393 14.96 21.45 12.39
CA LYS A 393 14.09 22.24 13.29
C LYS A 393 13.90 21.59 14.66
N ARG A 394 13.84 20.25 14.72
CA ARG A 394 13.72 19.50 15.97
C ARG A 394 15.00 19.50 16.83
N SER A 395 16.17 19.60 16.22
CA SER A 395 17.43 19.65 16.96
C SER A 395 17.76 21.03 17.53
N ILE A 396 16.99 22.05 17.13
CA ILE A 396 17.14 23.45 17.60
C ILE A 396 16.08 23.78 18.65
N ALA A 397 14.92 23.08 18.65
CA ALA A 397 13.85 23.22 19.64
C ALA A 397 14.05 22.30 20.83
#